data_353d2943d6c58cabec7727612b02a467
#
_entry.id   353d2943d6c58cabec7727612b02a467
#
_cell.length_a   1.000
_cell.length_b   1.000
_cell.length_c   1.000
_cell.angle_alpha   90.00
_cell.angle_beta   90.00
_cell.angle_gamma   90.00
#
_symmetry.space_group_name_H-M   'P 1'
#
loop_
_entity.id
_entity.type
_entity.pdbx_description
1 polymer ?
#
loop_
_entity_poly.entity_id
_entity_poly.type
_entity_poly.pdbx_seq_one_letter_code
_entity_poly.pdbx_strand_id
1 'polypeptide(L)'
;CQLFETTVEKDVAFGLKHSGLSAAEKQARVRWALETVGFSFEKIHDQPPMGLSGGEKRRVAIAGVLATRPEYLILDEPIAGLDPLGREAFLQLITELNRGGMTILMVSHNADCLGAYARRLLVLEDGQLVRDGTPEEIYADLDWMRAHRLGVPQSRTAAALLQQGGLDIPQDIASYDALLAAVLRAKGGGRP
;
A
#
# COMPACT_ATOMS: atom_id res chain seq x y z
N CYS A 1 -11.20 -3.65 -9.70
CA CYS A 1 -12.46 -2.88 -9.83
C CYS A 1 -12.67 -2.50 -11.29
N GLN A 2 -13.86 -2.74 -11.83
CA GLN A 2 -14.23 -2.32 -13.18
C GLN A 2 -15.06 -1.03 -13.06
N LEU A 3 -14.69 -0.01 -13.84
CA LEU A 3 -15.46 1.21 -14.00
C LEU A 3 -16.43 0.99 -15.16
N PHE A 4 -17.70 1.28 -14.96
CA PHE A 4 -18.75 0.93 -15.95
C PHE A 4 -19.81 2.02 -16.13
N GLU A 5 -19.82 3.08 -15.35
CA GLU A 5 -20.75 4.20 -15.47
C GLU A 5 -20.30 5.20 -16.56
N THR A 6 -21.22 6.08 -16.95
CA THR A 6 -20.97 7.06 -18.02
C THR A 6 -20.06 8.19 -17.61
N THR A 7 -20.01 8.53 -16.31
CA THR A 7 -19.15 9.58 -15.74
C THR A 7 -18.47 9.08 -14.46
N VAL A 8 -17.33 9.68 -14.14
CA VAL A 8 -16.57 9.41 -12.91
C VAL A 8 -17.43 9.63 -11.68
N GLU A 9 -18.22 10.70 -11.62
CA GLU A 9 -19.12 10.98 -10.50
C GLU A 9 -20.11 9.83 -10.26
N LYS A 10 -20.74 9.33 -11.32
CA LYS A 10 -21.70 8.22 -11.23
C LYS A 10 -21.03 6.92 -10.80
N ASP A 11 -19.83 6.66 -11.29
CA ASP A 11 -19.06 5.47 -10.91
C ASP A 11 -18.71 5.49 -9.42
N VAL A 12 -18.19 6.62 -8.92
CA VAL A 12 -17.88 6.80 -7.50
C VAL A 12 -19.13 6.77 -6.63
N ALA A 13 -20.25 7.33 -7.13
CA ALA A 13 -21.55 7.30 -6.42
C ALA A 13 -22.21 5.93 -6.39
N PHE A 14 -21.74 4.96 -7.19
CA PHE A 14 -22.40 3.66 -7.35
C PHE A 14 -22.61 2.94 -6.02
N GLY A 15 -21.58 2.90 -5.16
CA GLY A 15 -21.65 2.29 -3.83
C GLY A 15 -22.62 2.99 -2.88
N LEU A 16 -23.07 4.22 -3.20
CA LEU A 16 -23.99 5.00 -2.40
C LEU A 16 -25.46 4.83 -2.81
N LYS A 17 -25.78 4.02 -3.82
CA LYS A 17 -27.15 3.87 -4.34
C LYS A 17 -28.17 3.52 -3.26
N HIS A 18 -27.80 2.65 -2.32
CA HIS A 18 -28.69 2.15 -1.27
C HIS A 18 -28.33 2.68 0.14
N SER A 19 -27.59 3.78 0.23
CA SER A 19 -27.10 4.31 1.51
C SER A 19 -28.14 5.10 2.31
N GLY A 20 -29.33 5.38 1.75
CA GLY A 20 -30.33 6.24 2.39
C GLY A 20 -29.96 7.74 2.43
N LEU A 21 -28.79 8.13 1.92
CA LEU A 21 -28.32 9.51 1.90
C LEU A 21 -29.10 10.35 0.88
N SER A 22 -29.29 11.62 1.18
CA SER A 22 -29.80 12.63 0.24
C SER A 22 -28.85 12.84 -0.94
N ALA A 23 -29.34 13.43 -2.02
CA ALA A 23 -28.50 13.74 -3.19
C ALA A 23 -27.31 14.66 -2.83
N ALA A 24 -27.54 15.66 -1.99
CA ALA A 24 -26.49 16.57 -1.54
C ALA A 24 -25.39 15.85 -0.72
N GLU A 25 -25.78 14.95 0.18
CA GLU A 25 -24.83 14.16 0.97
C GLU A 25 -24.03 13.20 0.09
N LYS A 26 -24.68 12.56 -0.88
CA LYS A 26 -23.98 11.69 -1.86
C LYS A 26 -22.94 12.48 -2.65
N GLN A 27 -23.32 13.64 -3.17
CA GLN A 27 -22.40 14.50 -3.91
C GLN A 27 -21.22 14.97 -3.04
N ALA A 28 -21.49 15.36 -1.79
CA ALA A 28 -20.42 15.73 -0.86
C ALA A 28 -19.44 14.58 -0.58
N ARG A 29 -19.94 13.34 -0.45
CA ARG A 29 -19.09 12.15 -0.28
C ARG A 29 -18.27 11.82 -1.52
N VAL A 30 -18.87 11.92 -2.71
CA VAL A 30 -18.18 11.71 -3.99
C VAL A 30 -17.08 12.74 -4.18
N ARG A 31 -17.38 14.03 -3.94
CA ARG A 31 -16.38 15.10 -3.98
C ARG A 31 -15.21 14.81 -3.04
N TRP A 32 -15.52 14.57 -1.77
CA TRP A 32 -14.49 14.26 -0.77
C TRP A 32 -13.63 13.06 -1.19
N ALA A 33 -14.24 11.99 -1.69
CA ALA A 33 -13.51 10.78 -2.09
C ALA A 33 -12.58 11.03 -3.29
N LEU A 34 -13.04 11.79 -4.29
CA LEU A 34 -12.22 12.15 -5.45
C LEU A 34 -11.06 13.08 -5.06
N GLU A 35 -11.30 14.06 -4.20
CA GLU A 35 -10.27 14.96 -3.70
C GLU A 35 -9.24 14.22 -2.83
N THR A 36 -9.69 13.27 -2.02
CA THR A 36 -8.82 12.41 -1.19
C THR A 36 -7.83 11.60 -2.05
N VAL A 37 -8.25 11.13 -3.22
CA VAL A 37 -7.36 10.39 -4.14
C VAL A 37 -6.60 11.30 -5.11
N GLY A 38 -6.60 12.62 -4.86
CA GLY A 38 -5.78 13.58 -5.57
C GLY A 38 -6.37 14.13 -6.87
N PHE A 39 -7.69 14.05 -7.06
CA PHE A 39 -8.36 14.71 -8.19
C PHE A 39 -8.99 16.05 -7.76
N SER A 40 -9.06 17.00 -8.69
CA SER A 40 -10.00 18.12 -8.58
C SER A 40 -11.37 17.65 -9.04
N PHE A 41 -12.37 17.72 -8.16
CA PHE A 41 -13.73 17.31 -8.49
C PHE A 41 -14.24 18.00 -9.76
N GLU A 42 -14.09 19.32 -9.87
CA GLU A 42 -14.57 20.13 -11.01
C GLU A 42 -13.98 19.70 -12.36
N LYS A 43 -12.77 19.11 -12.35
CA LYS A 43 -12.09 18.68 -13.56
C LYS A 43 -12.43 17.28 -13.99
N ILE A 44 -12.81 16.40 -13.05
CA ILE A 44 -12.88 14.96 -13.30
C ILE A 44 -14.32 14.41 -13.30
N HIS A 45 -15.27 15.05 -12.57
CA HIS A 45 -16.56 14.44 -12.26
C HIS A 45 -17.38 14.04 -13.49
N ASP A 46 -17.36 14.87 -14.54
CA ASP A 46 -18.12 14.63 -15.79
C ASP A 46 -17.35 13.81 -16.84
N GLN A 47 -16.08 13.49 -16.59
CA GLN A 47 -15.29 12.75 -17.57
C GLN A 47 -15.76 11.30 -17.67
N PRO A 48 -15.72 10.68 -18.87
CA PRO A 48 -15.98 9.26 -19.01
C PRO A 48 -14.81 8.45 -18.43
N PRO A 49 -15.06 7.47 -17.53
CA PRO A 49 -14.00 6.69 -16.90
C PRO A 49 -13.09 5.96 -17.89
N MET A 50 -13.62 5.62 -19.06
CA MET A 50 -12.87 4.90 -20.09
C MET A 50 -11.73 5.73 -20.69
N GLY A 51 -11.82 7.06 -20.68
CA GLY A 51 -10.77 7.99 -21.16
C GLY A 51 -9.59 8.18 -20.21
N LEU A 52 -9.70 7.69 -18.98
CA LEU A 52 -8.67 7.82 -17.97
C LEU A 52 -7.50 6.86 -18.21
N SER A 53 -6.29 7.27 -17.81
CA SER A 53 -5.13 6.38 -17.72
C SER A 53 -5.35 5.24 -16.70
N GLY A 54 -4.55 4.19 -16.77
CA GLY A 54 -4.68 3.05 -15.83
C GLY A 54 -4.54 3.46 -14.36
N GLY A 55 -3.62 4.37 -14.05
CA GLY A 55 -3.43 4.90 -12.69
C GLY A 55 -4.61 5.75 -12.22
N GLU A 56 -5.18 6.58 -13.11
CA GLU A 56 -6.37 7.38 -12.80
C GLU A 56 -7.60 6.49 -12.57
N LYS A 57 -7.84 5.49 -13.44
CA LYS A 57 -8.91 4.50 -13.26
C LYS A 57 -8.83 3.83 -11.89
N ARG A 58 -7.62 3.45 -11.47
CA ARG A 58 -7.40 2.83 -10.16
C ARG A 58 -7.74 3.78 -9.01
N ARG A 59 -7.31 5.03 -9.08
CA ARG A 59 -7.65 6.04 -8.07
C ARG A 59 -9.16 6.33 -8.01
N VAL A 60 -9.83 6.40 -9.15
CA VAL A 60 -11.30 6.53 -9.21
C VAL A 60 -11.99 5.34 -8.58
N ALA A 61 -11.52 4.11 -8.85
CA ALA A 61 -12.07 2.90 -8.22
C ALA A 61 -11.92 2.91 -6.69
N ILE A 62 -10.77 3.39 -6.18
CA ILE A 62 -10.57 3.59 -4.74
C ILE A 62 -11.50 4.66 -4.19
N ALA A 63 -11.68 5.78 -4.90
CA ALA A 63 -12.63 6.82 -4.51
C ALA A 63 -14.06 6.25 -4.37
N GLY A 64 -14.47 5.34 -5.27
CA GLY A 64 -15.77 4.65 -5.17
C GLY A 64 -15.95 3.86 -3.88
N VAL A 65 -14.88 3.21 -3.42
CA VAL A 65 -14.89 2.52 -2.12
C VAL A 65 -14.88 3.54 -0.96
N LEU A 66 -14.00 4.54 -1.01
CA LEU A 66 -13.87 5.56 0.04
C LEU A 66 -15.16 6.38 0.25
N ALA A 67 -15.93 6.63 -0.82
CA ALA A 67 -17.20 7.36 -0.74
C ALA A 67 -18.19 6.69 0.24
N THR A 68 -18.11 5.37 0.41
CA THR A 68 -18.94 4.64 1.38
C THR A 68 -18.50 4.85 2.84
N ARG A 69 -17.33 5.45 3.07
CA ARG A 69 -16.66 5.62 4.38
C ARG A 69 -16.48 4.30 5.12
N PRO A 70 -15.76 3.34 4.54
CA PRO A 70 -15.52 2.06 5.19
C PRO A 70 -14.59 2.23 6.40
N GLU A 71 -14.76 1.40 7.43
CA GLU A 71 -13.83 1.29 8.56
C GLU A 71 -12.57 0.48 8.16
N TYR A 72 -12.76 -0.46 7.24
CA TYR A 72 -11.71 -1.38 6.75
C TYR A 72 -11.58 -1.27 5.24
N LEU A 73 -10.37 -1.04 4.76
CA LEU A 73 -10.04 -1.04 3.33
C LEU A 73 -9.19 -2.27 3.01
N ILE A 74 -9.73 -3.19 2.21
CA ILE A 74 -9.01 -4.39 1.77
C ILE A 74 -8.55 -4.18 0.33
N LEU A 75 -7.26 -4.34 0.09
CA LEU A 75 -6.60 -4.11 -1.19
C LEU A 75 -5.85 -5.38 -1.61
N ASP A 76 -6.20 -5.90 -2.78
CA ASP A 76 -5.56 -7.07 -3.37
C ASP A 76 -4.63 -6.61 -4.51
N GLU A 77 -3.32 -6.90 -4.36
CA GLU A 77 -2.24 -6.52 -5.28
C GLU A 77 -2.33 -5.07 -5.78
N PRO A 78 -2.46 -4.08 -4.87
CA PRO A 78 -2.84 -2.74 -5.27
C PRO A 78 -1.76 -1.97 -6.03
N ILE A 79 -0.51 -2.38 -5.99
CA ILE A 79 0.61 -1.74 -6.68
C ILE A 79 1.05 -2.45 -7.96
N ALA A 80 0.44 -3.59 -8.29
CA ALA A 80 0.78 -4.35 -9.49
C ALA A 80 0.49 -3.52 -10.76
N GLY A 81 1.45 -3.48 -11.68
CA GLY A 81 1.32 -2.75 -12.95
C GLY A 81 1.40 -1.23 -12.86
N LEU A 82 1.69 -0.66 -11.68
CA LEU A 82 1.99 0.76 -11.55
C LEU A 82 3.46 1.05 -11.88
N ASP A 83 3.71 2.17 -12.53
CA ASP A 83 5.05 2.73 -12.66
C ASP A 83 5.59 3.19 -11.28
N PRO A 84 6.89 3.48 -11.15
CA PRO A 84 7.48 3.84 -9.86
C PRO A 84 6.80 5.06 -9.20
N LEU A 85 6.48 6.11 -9.97
CA LEU A 85 5.85 7.33 -9.45
C LEU A 85 4.40 7.06 -9.01
N GLY A 86 3.65 6.32 -9.81
CA GLY A 86 2.28 5.91 -9.48
C GLY A 86 2.21 5.03 -8.24
N ARG A 87 3.22 4.14 -8.06
CA ARG A 87 3.35 3.29 -6.87
C ARG A 87 3.60 4.13 -5.62
N GLU A 88 4.54 5.06 -5.69
CA GLU A 88 4.85 5.93 -4.56
C GLU A 88 3.66 6.79 -4.16
N ALA A 89 3.02 7.47 -5.12
CA ALA A 89 1.83 8.28 -4.87
C ALA A 89 0.68 7.45 -4.25
N PHE A 90 0.50 6.20 -4.71
CA PHE A 90 -0.48 5.28 -4.14
C PHE A 90 -0.17 4.91 -2.69
N LEU A 91 1.08 4.56 -2.39
CA LEU A 91 1.49 4.17 -1.04
C LEU A 91 1.45 5.34 -0.05
N GLN A 92 1.74 6.56 -0.52
CA GLN A 92 1.53 7.78 0.27
C GLN A 92 0.05 7.97 0.61
N LEU A 93 -0.85 7.86 -0.36
CA LEU A 93 -2.31 7.93 -0.14
C LEU A 93 -2.76 6.91 0.92
N ILE A 94 -2.35 5.65 0.79
CA ILE A 94 -2.70 4.59 1.75
C ILE A 94 -2.17 4.90 3.15
N THR A 95 -0.97 5.44 3.23
CA THR A 95 -0.37 5.86 4.51
C THR A 95 -1.17 6.99 5.17
N GLU A 96 -1.61 7.98 4.39
CA GLU A 96 -2.43 9.09 4.89
C GLU A 96 -3.80 8.61 5.37
N LEU A 97 -4.46 7.72 4.60
CA LEU A 97 -5.74 7.12 5.02
C LEU A 97 -5.59 6.34 6.33
N ASN A 98 -4.51 5.56 6.48
CA ASN A 98 -4.24 4.82 7.73
C ASN A 98 -3.96 5.77 8.90
N ARG A 99 -3.19 6.85 8.70
CA ARG A 99 -2.97 7.89 9.72
C ARG A 99 -4.27 8.59 10.12
N GLY A 100 -5.20 8.72 9.19
CA GLY A 100 -6.57 9.23 9.43
C GLY A 100 -7.49 8.27 10.19
N GLY A 101 -7.00 7.09 10.59
CA GLY A 101 -7.73 6.12 11.41
C GLY A 101 -8.35 4.96 10.63
N MET A 102 -8.18 4.89 9.30
CA MET A 102 -8.68 3.76 8.51
C MET A 102 -7.81 2.52 8.71
N THR A 103 -8.41 1.38 8.98
CA THR A 103 -7.70 0.10 9.00
C THR A 103 -7.51 -0.41 7.58
N ILE A 104 -6.27 -0.70 7.20
CA ILE A 104 -5.92 -1.15 5.85
C ILE A 104 -5.34 -2.56 5.91
N LEU A 105 -5.93 -3.46 5.16
CA LEU A 105 -5.42 -4.81 4.89
C LEU A 105 -4.96 -4.86 3.43
N MET A 106 -3.68 -5.08 3.20
CA MET A 106 -3.11 -5.18 1.87
C MET A 106 -2.57 -6.58 1.63
N VAL A 107 -3.05 -7.23 0.58
CA VAL A 107 -2.48 -8.49 0.07
C VAL A 107 -1.47 -8.14 -1.01
N SER A 108 -0.23 -8.58 -0.85
CA SER A 108 0.82 -8.37 -1.85
C SER A 108 1.92 -9.41 -1.73
N HIS A 109 2.56 -9.72 -2.87
CA HIS A 109 3.79 -10.52 -2.93
C HIS A 109 5.06 -9.65 -2.96
N ASN A 110 4.93 -8.32 -2.90
CA ASN A 110 6.05 -7.40 -2.91
C ASN A 110 6.61 -7.19 -1.49
N ALA A 111 7.63 -7.97 -1.14
CA ALA A 111 8.23 -7.95 0.20
C ALA A 111 8.84 -6.59 0.57
N ASP A 112 9.44 -5.86 -0.39
CA ASP A 112 9.99 -4.51 -0.15
C ASP A 112 8.89 -3.52 0.24
N CYS A 113 7.74 -3.58 -0.44
CA CYS A 113 6.59 -2.75 -0.11
C CYS A 113 6.04 -3.09 1.28
N LEU A 114 5.84 -4.38 1.57
CA LEU A 114 5.34 -4.82 2.87
C LEU A 114 6.31 -4.45 4.00
N GLY A 115 7.60 -4.59 3.80
CA GLY A 115 8.63 -4.22 4.77
C GLY A 115 8.69 -2.72 5.08
N ALA A 116 8.36 -1.87 4.10
CA ALA A 116 8.42 -0.42 4.26
C ALA A 116 7.13 0.19 4.84
N TYR A 117 5.97 -0.41 4.59
CA TYR A 117 4.67 0.22 4.86
C TYR A 117 3.79 -0.56 5.84
N ALA A 118 3.94 -1.88 5.96
CA ALA A 118 3.14 -2.67 6.90
C ALA A 118 3.69 -2.56 8.33
N ARG A 119 2.76 -2.56 9.30
CA ARG A 119 3.10 -2.65 10.74
C ARG A 119 3.01 -4.07 11.26
N ARG A 120 2.28 -4.92 10.56
CA ARG A 120 2.03 -6.33 10.91
C ARG A 120 1.91 -7.13 9.63
N LEU A 121 2.53 -8.27 9.57
CA LEU A 121 2.45 -9.22 8.48
C LEU A 121 1.73 -10.48 8.94
N LEU A 122 0.81 -10.93 8.11
CA LEU A 122 0.13 -12.21 8.23
C LEU A 122 0.56 -13.08 7.06
N VAL A 123 1.23 -14.19 7.33
CA VAL A 123 1.67 -15.12 6.29
C VAL A 123 0.70 -16.29 6.22
N LEU A 124 0.11 -16.46 5.03
CA LEU A 124 -0.86 -17.51 4.75
C LEU A 124 -0.21 -18.55 3.82
N GLU A 125 -0.34 -19.83 4.17
CA GLU A 125 0.05 -20.96 3.35
C GLU A 125 -1.05 -22.02 3.40
N ASP A 126 -1.49 -22.48 2.23
CA ASP A 126 -2.59 -23.47 2.09
C ASP A 126 -3.86 -23.11 2.88
N GLY A 127 -4.19 -21.80 2.93
CA GLY A 127 -5.36 -21.29 3.64
C GLY A 127 -5.21 -21.21 5.17
N GLN A 128 -4.04 -21.49 5.71
CA GLN A 128 -3.75 -21.41 7.13
C GLN A 128 -2.81 -20.24 7.44
N LEU A 129 -3.02 -19.58 8.57
CA LEU A 129 -2.10 -18.59 9.11
C LEU A 129 -0.89 -19.30 9.72
N VAL A 130 0.26 -19.23 9.05
CA VAL A 130 1.48 -19.91 9.48
C VAL A 130 2.43 -19.01 10.26
N ARG A 131 2.33 -17.68 10.07
CA ARG A 131 3.11 -16.71 10.84
C ARG A 131 2.37 -15.38 10.96
N ASP A 132 2.57 -14.70 12.09
CA ASP A 132 2.00 -13.41 12.43
C ASP A 132 3.04 -12.63 13.23
N GLY A 133 3.41 -11.42 12.80
CA GLY A 133 4.43 -10.62 13.46
C GLY A 133 4.72 -9.32 12.74
N THR A 134 5.70 -8.57 13.21
CA THR A 134 6.19 -7.38 12.51
C THR A 134 7.02 -7.77 11.28
N PRO A 135 7.20 -6.86 10.30
CA PRO A 135 8.10 -7.09 9.18
C PRO A 135 9.52 -7.47 9.63
N GLU A 136 10.03 -6.83 10.67
CA GLU A 136 11.35 -7.08 11.24
C GLU A 136 11.50 -8.51 11.75
N GLU A 137 10.52 -8.98 12.52
CA GLU A 137 10.49 -10.34 13.08
C GLU A 137 10.41 -11.41 11.98
N ILE A 138 9.59 -11.18 10.97
CA ILE A 138 9.39 -12.15 9.88
C ILE A 138 10.59 -12.20 8.96
N TYR A 139 11.14 -11.03 8.58
CA TYR A 139 12.25 -10.95 7.64
C TYR A 139 13.62 -11.22 8.27
N ALA A 140 13.73 -11.32 9.60
CA ALA A 140 14.94 -11.76 10.28
C ALA A 140 15.27 -13.21 9.93
N ASP A 141 14.27 -14.08 9.74
CA ASP A 141 14.41 -15.52 9.53
C ASP A 141 14.42 -15.87 8.03
N LEU A 142 15.57 -15.65 7.39
CA LEU A 142 15.73 -15.89 5.95
C LEU A 142 15.56 -17.36 5.55
N ASP A 143 15.94 -18.29 6.42
CA ASP A 143 15.85 -19.71 6.10
C ASP A 143 14.41 -20.18 6.13
N TRP A 144 13.63 -19.71 7.09
CA TRP A 144 12.19 -19.94 7.12
C TRP A 144 11.49 -19.34 5.88
N MET A 145 11.83 -18.10 5.53
CA MET A 145 11.26 -17.46 4.33
C MET A 145 11.53 -18.26 3.05
N ARG A 146 12.75 -18.75 2.88
CA ARG A 146 13.13 -19.58 1.73
C ARG A 146 12.39 -20.91 1.72
N ALA A 147 12.27 -21.57 2.89
CA ALA A 147 11.53 -22.83 3.04
C ALA A 147 10.05 -22.68 2.64
N HIS A 148 9.43 -21.53 2.95
CA HIS A 148 8.04 -21.20 2.61
C HIS A 148 7.89 -20.44 1.27
N ARG A 149 8.96 -20.34 0.47
CA ARG A 149 8.97 -19.67 -0.85
C ARG A 149 8.48 -18.22 -0.83
N LEU A 150 8.70 -17.52 0.27
CA LEU A 150 8.35 -16.13 0.42
C LEU A 150 9.38 -15.22 -0.25
N GLY A 151 8.91 -14.09 -0.79
CA GLY A 151 9.80 -13.03 -1.27
C GLY A 151 10.61 -12.44 -0.12
N VAL A 152 11.92 -12.26 -0.35
CA VAL A 152 12.82 -11.60 0.60
C VAL A 152 12.99 -10.14 0.17
N PRO A 153 12.84 -9.15 1.08
CA PRO A 153 13.14 -7.76 0.75
C PRO A 153 14.58 -7.60 0.23
N GLN A 154 14.78 -6.79 -0.80
CA GLN A 154 16.12 -6.52 -1.33
C GLN A 154 17.00 -5.85 -0.28
N SER A 155 16.42 -4.98 0.57
CA SER A 155 17.12 -4.40 1.72
C SER A 155 17.67 -5.46 2.67
N ARG A 156 16.92 -6.52 2.94
CA ARG A 156 17.35 -7.63 3.80
C ARG A 156 18.44 -8.47 3.14
N THR A 157 18.32 -8.72 1.83
CA THR A 157 19.36 -9.40 1.04
C THR A 157 20.67 -8.61 1.06
N ALA A 158 20.60 -7.29 0.84
CA ALA A 158 21.77 -6.41 0.90
C ALA A 158 22.38 -6.38 2.31
N ALA A 159 21.55 -6.34 3.37
CA ALA A 159 22.01 -6.41 4.76
C ALA A 159 22.81 -7.69 5.02
N ALA A 160 22.33 -8.85 4.55
CA ALA A 160 23.03 -10.12 4.70
C ALA A 160 24.40 -10.15 4.00
N LEU A 161 24.51 -9.56 2.81
CA LEU A 161 25.78 -9.42 2.09
C LEU A 161 26.76 -8.51 2.83
N LEU A 162 26.29 -7.40 3.38
CA LEU A 162 27.11 -6.47 4.17
C LEU A 162 27.62 -7.13 5.47
N GLN A 163 26.79 -7.93 6.13
CA GLN A 163 27.18 -8.74 7.29
C GLN A 163 28.29 -9.74 6.95
N GLN A 164 28.16 -10.45 5.81
CA GLN A 164 29.21 -11.36 5.31
C GLN A 164 30.52 -10.61 5.00
N GLY A 165 30.43 -9.36 4.58
CA GLY A 165 31.56 -8.46 4.37
C GLY A 165 32.16 -7.87 5.67
N GLY A 166 31.66 -8.27 6.84
CA GLY A 166 32.18 -7.86 8.15
C GLY A 166 31.59 -6.56 8.70
N LEU A 167 30.54 -5.98 8.09
CA LEU A 167 29.83 -4.85 8.68
C LEU A 167 28.85 -5.33 9.77
N ASP A 168 28.83 -4.59 10.88
CA ASP A 168 27.86 -4.83 11.96
C ASP A 168 26.49 -4.24 11.59
N ILE A 169 25.70 -5.03 10.88
CA ILE A 169 24.35 -4.67 10.44
C ILE A 169 23.35 -5.59 11.16
N PRO A 170 22.25 -5.05 11.73
CA PRO A 170 21.21 -5.85 12.37
C PRO A 170 20.55 -6.87 11.42
N GLN A 171 20.03 -7.97 11.98
CA GLN A 171 19.35 -8.99 11.18
C GLN A 171 17.88 -8.66 10.86
N ASP A 172 17.29 -7.74 11.56
CA ASP A 172 15.89 -7.32 11.51
C ASP A 172 15.63 -6.19 10.49
N ILE A 173 16.49 -6.05 9.49
CA ILE A 173 16.31 -5.06 8.41
C ILE A 173 15.12 -5.43 7.54
N ALA A 174 14.08 -4.61 7.55
CA ALA A 174 12.85 -4.81 6.76
C ALA A 174 12.69 -3.79 5.60
N SER A 175 13.40 -2.65 5.65
CA SER A 175 13.27 -1.59 4.65
C SER A 175 14.62 -0.97 4.25
N TYR A 176 14.64 -0.24 3.15
CA TYR A 176 15.83 0.51 2.71
C TYR A 176 16.24 1.62 3.67
N ASP A 177 15.28 2.29 4.31
CA ASP A 177 15.57 3.33 5.30
C ASP A 177 16.25 2.75 6.53
N ALA A 178 15.78 1.57 6.99
CA ALA A 178 16.41 0.85 8.08
C ALA A 178 17.85 0.41 7.72
N LEU A 179 18.05 -0.09 6.49
CA LEU A 179 19.36 -0.47 5.99
C LEU A 179 20.32 0.73 5.92
N LEU A 180 19.88 1.84 5.35
CA LEU A 180 20.68 3.07 5.24
C LEU A 180 21.09 3.56 6.63
N ALA A 181 20.16 3.63 7.56
CA ALA A 181 20.44 4.04 8.93
C ALA A 181 21.45 3.10 9.63
N ALA A 182 21.37 1.79 9.40
CA ALA A 182 22.31 0.82 9.96
C ALA A 182 23.72 0.97 9.35
N VAL A 183 23.83 1.15 8.03
CA VAL A 183 25.11 1.35 7.34
C VAL A 183 25.79 2.65 7.80
N LEU A 184 25.04 3.72 7.94
CA LEU A 184 25.58 5.00 8.43
C LEU A 184 26.10 4.88 9.86
N ARG A 185 25.39 4.16 10.74
CA ARG A 185 25.86 3.85 12.11
C ARG A 185 27.13 3.03 12.13
N ALA A 186 27.17 1.95 11.33
CA ALA A 186 28.34 1.08 11.25
C ALA A 186 29.59 1.80 10.72
N LYS A 187 29.43 2.76 9.79
CA LYS A 187 30.55 3.59 9.29
C LYS A 187 30.92 4.73 10.23
N GLY A 188 29.97 5.29 10.97
CA GLY A 188 30.20 6.41 11.91
C GLY A 188 30.82 5.96 13.23
N GLY A 189 30.70 4.69 13.61
CA GLY A 189 31.35 4.11 14.81
C GLY A 189 32.83 3.78 14.63
N GLY A 190 33.38 3.94 13.42
CA GLY A 190 34.77 3.69 13.08
C GLY A 190 35.59 4.98 12.92
N ARG A 191 35.60 5.89 13.90
CA ARG A 191 36.67 6.90 14.00
C ARG A 191 37.53 6.59 15.19
N PRO A 192 38.84 6.42 14.94
CA PRO A 192 39.84 6.27 16.00
C PRO A 192 39.94 7.53 16.86
#